data_f9c56019f626f0e0e4f6baa717358208
#
_entry.id   f9c56019f626f0e0e4f6baa717358208
#
_cell.length_a   1.000
_cell.length_b   1.000
_cell.length_c   1.000
_cell.angle_alpha   90.00
_cell.angle_beta   90.00
_cell.angle_gamma   90.00
#
_symmetry.space_group_name_H-M   'P 1'
#
loop_
_entity.id
_entity.type
_entity.pdbx_description
1 polymer ?
#
loop_
_entity_poly.entity_id
_entity_poly.type
_entity_poly.pdbx_seq_one_letter_code
_entity_poly.pdbx_strand_id
1 'polypeptide(L)'
;CGNRGCLEALAGGRAIAQKAIFAIKAGARTTLSEIPSVEAISAMDVIAAARKGDHLSQKLVQEAGYYLGTALANLINLFNLTMIVIGGGVAQVGDLLLEPVRKVAKQRSLKVASQAVTITSAVLGKRSSAMGAVAQAISLSLHQLAEAS
;
A
#
# COMPACT_ATOMS: atom_id res chain seq x y z
N CYS A 1 7.00 13.14 -10.72
CA CYS A 1 8.29 13.85 -10.67
C CYS A 1 9.18 13.59 -11.91
N GLY A 2 8.75 12.76 -12.87
CA GLY A 2 9.52 12.43 -14.09
C GLY A 2 10.59 11.34 -13.91
N ASN A 3 10.92 10.97 -12.70
CA ASN A 3 11.88 9.89 -12.43
C ASN A 3 11.30 8.49 -12.68
N ARG A 4 12.19 7.53 -12.95
CA ARG A 4 11.83 6.11 -13.10
C ARG A 4 12.20 5.33 -11.85
N GLY A 5 11.46 4.23 -11.58
CA GLY A 5 11.76 3.33 -10.47
C GLY A 5 11.35 3.83 -9.08
N CYS A 6 10.62 4.95 -8.97
CA CYS A 6 10.05 5.37 -7.70
C CYS A 6 9.09 4.31 -7.18
N LEU A 7 9.02 4.13 -5.85
CA LEU A 7 8.11 3.16 -5.21
C LEU A 7 6.65 3.37 -5.64
N GLU A 8 6.19 4.62 -5.74
CA GLU A 8 4.85 4.96 -6.24
C GLU A 8 4.62 4.47 -7.68
N ALA A 9 5.64 4.59 -8.55
CA ALA A 9 5.57 4.12 -9.93
C ALA A 9 5.63 2.58 -10.06
N LEU A 10 6.03 1.86 -9.01
CA LEU A 10 6.13 0.40 -8.99
C LEU A 10 4.96 -0.27 -8.26
N ALA A 11 4.52 0.32 -7.13
CA ALA A 11 3.58 -0.28 -6.19
C ALA A 11 2.38 0.61 -5.85
N GLY A 12 2.31 1.84 -6.36
CA GLY A 12 1.16 2.73 -6.16
C GLY A 12 -0.08 2.25 -6.91
N GLY A 13 -1.25 2.72 -6.50
CA GLY A 13 -2.52 2.30 -7.11
C GLY A 13 -2.57 2.54 -8.61
N ARG A 14 -2.08 3.70 -9.08
CA ARG A 14 -1.99 3.99 -10.51
C ARG A 14 -1.10 3.00 -11.26
N ALA A 15 0.02 2.60 -10.67
CA ALA A 15 0.93 1.63 -11.29
C ALA A 15 0.29 0.26 -11.43
N ILE A 16 -0.45 -0.20 -10.41
CA ILE A 16 -1.19 -1.47 -10.44
C ILE A 16 -2.23 -1.45 -11.57
N ALA A 17 -3.03 -0.37 -11.68
CA ALA A 17 -4.02 -0.21 -12.73
C ALA A 17 -3.38 -0.22 -14.13
N GLN A 18 -2.32 0.56 -14.34
CA GLN A 18 -1.61 0.63 -15.63
C GLN A 18 -1.01 -0.72 -16.04
N LYS A 19 -0.45 -1.49 -15.12
CA LYS A 19 0.06 -2.83 -15.39
C LYS A 19 -1.06 -3.79 -15.81
N ALA A 20 -2.24 -3.70 -15.17
CA ALA A 20 -3.40 -4.48 -15.57
C ALA A 20 -3.85 -4.14 -17.00
N ILE A 21 -4.02 -2.84 -17.30
CA ILE A 21 -4.39 -2.35 -18.62
C ILE A 21 -3.38 -2.83 -19.68
N PHE A 22 -2.09 -2.71 -19.39
CA PHE A 22 -1.05 -3.17 -20.31
C PHE A 22 -1.11 -4.69 -20.57
N ALA A 23 -1.30 -5.47 -19.49
CA ALA A 23 -1.40 -6.93 -19.62
C ALA A 23 -2.63 -7.37 -20.43
N ILE A 24 -3.79 -6.71 -20.25
CA ILE A 24 -5.01 -6.96 -21.03
C ILE A 24 -4.79 -6.65 -22.50
N LYS A 25 -4.17 -5.50 -22.81
CA LYS A 25 -3.83 -5.12 -24.19
C LYS A 25 -2.84 -6.09 -24.84
N ALA A 26 -2.01 -6.76 -24.03
CA ALA A 26 -1.12 -7.83 -24.48
C ALA A 26 -1.79 -9.21 -24.56
N GLY A 27 -3.10 -9.31 -24.36
CA GLY A 27 -3.87 -10.54 -24.48
C GLY A 27 -3.94 -11.41 -23.23
N ALA A 28 -3.64 -10.88 -22.04
CA ALA A 28 -3.76 -11.63 -20.79
C ALA A 28 -5.23 -11.99 -20.50
N ARG A 29 -5.47 -13.22 -20.08
CA ARG A 29 -6.79 -13.70 -19.64
C ARG A 29 -7.05 -13.25 -18.20
N THR A 30 -8.12 -12.47 -17.99
CA THR A 30 -8.51 -11.94 -16.68
C THR A 30 -9.98 -11.54 -16.70
N THR A 31 -10.62 -11.61 -15.55
CA THR A 31 -12.00 -11.12 -15.37
C THR A 31 -12.10 -9.59 -15.52
N LEU A 32 -11.00 -8.86 -15.43
CA LEU A 32 -10.96 -7.42 -15.69
C LEU A 32 -11.31 -7.07 -17.16
N SER A 33 -11.18 -8.02 -18.09
CA SER A 33 -11.57 -7.82 -19.49
C SER A 33 -13.09 -7.67 -19.68
N GLU A 34 -13.89 -7.99 -18.68
CA GLU A 34 -15.34 -7.78 -18.68
C GLU A 34 -15.73 -6.31 -18.43
N ILE A 35 -14.78 -5.48 -17.98
CA ILE A 35 -15.01 -4.05 -17.78
C ILE A 35 -15.11 -3.36 -19.15
N PRO A 36 -16.20 -2.59 -19.42
CA PRO A 36 -16.48 -2.04 -20.75
C PRO A 36 -15.38 -1.17 -21.35
N SER A 37 -14.63 -0.47 -20.50
CA SER A 37 -13.49 0.34 -20.90
C SER A 37 -12.24 -0.10 -20.16
N VAL A 38 -11.28 -0.67 -20.88
CA VAL A 38 -10.01 -1.12 -20.32
C VAL A 38 -9.23 0.05 -19.70
N GLU A 39 -9.33 1.24 -20.29
CA GLU A 39 -8.66 2.46 -19.81
C GLU A 39 -9.23 2.97 -18.49
N ALA A 40 -10.48 2.60 -18.16
CA ALA A 40 -11.14 3.00 -16.91
C ALA A 40 -10.79 2.08 -15.73
N ILE A 41 -10.06 1.00 -15.95
CA ILE A 41 -9.65 0.07 -14.89
C ILE A 41 -8.85 0.82 -13.82
N SER A 42 -9.33 0.74 -12.60
CA SER A 42 -8.70 1.32 -11.41
C SER A 42 -7.97 0.26 -10.58
N ALA A 43 -7.13 0.69 -9.64
CA ALA A 43 -6.54 -0.22 -8.67
C ALA A 43 -7.59 -0.98 -7.84
N MET A 44 -8.74 -0.36 -7.57
CA MET A 44 -9.81 -0.99 -6.80
C MET A 44 -10.46 -2.14 -7.57
N ASP A 45 -10.58 -2.04 -8.89
CA ASP A 45 -11.06 -3.12 -9.75
C ASP A 45 -10.08 -4.30 -9.72
N VAL A 46 -8.78 -4.03 -9.84
CA VAL A 46 -7.73 -5.06 -9.73
C VAL A 46 -7.78 -5.75 -8.36
N ILE A 47 -7.94 -4.98 -7.27
CA ILE A 47 -8.06 -5.51 -5.92
C ILE A 47 -9.32 -6.38 -5.79
N ALA A 48 -10.46 -5.91 -6.30
CA ALA A 48 -11.70 -6.66 -6.26
C ALA A 48 -11.60 -7.98 -7.03
N ALA A 49 -10.99 -7.97 -8.21
CA ALA A 49 -10.74 -9.16 -9.01
C ALA A 49 -9.76 -10.14 -8.31
N ALA A 50 -8.69 -9.62 -7.70
CA ALA A 50 -7.74 -10.42 -6.94
C ALA A 50 -8.40 -11.17 -5.77
N ARG A 51 -9.32 -10.52 -5.05
CA ARG A 51 -10.11 -11.14 -3.98
C ARG A 51 -11.02 -12.25 -4.48
N LYS A 52 -11.49 -12.16 -5.72
CA LYS A 52 -12.31 -13.18 -6.39
C LYS A 52 -11.50 -14.31 -7.00
N GLY A 53 -10.17 -14.26 -6.87
CA GLY A 53 -9.29 -15.32 -7.37
C GLY A 53 -8.72 -15.07 -8.78
N ASP A 54 -8.88 -13.89 -9.36
CA ASP A 54 -8.29 -13.57 -10.66
C ASP A 54 -6.75 -13.62 -10.59
N HIS A 55 -6.16 -14.50 -11.39
CA HIS A 55 -4.72 -14.78 -11.34
C HIS A 55 -3.85 -13.59 -11.71
N LEU A 56 -4.23 -12.83 -12.76
CA LEU A 56 -3.46 -11.64 -13.14
C LEU A 56 -3.47 -10.62 -12.01
N SER A 57 -4.65 -10.35 -11.47
CA SER A 57 -4.84 -9.38 -10.40
C SER A 57 -4.09 -9.78 -9.13
N GLN A 58 -4.11 -11.05 -8.75
CA GLN A 58 -3.33 -11.56 -7.62
C GLN A 58 -1.83 -11.37 -7.83
N LYS A 59 -1.32 -11.68 -9.04
CA LYS A 59 0.08 -11.48 -9.40
C LYS A 59 0.49 -10.01 -9.30
N LEU A 60 -0.34 -9.09 -9.78
CA LEU A 60 -0.06 -7.65 -9.71
C LEU A 60 -0.04 -7.12 -8.27
N VAL A 61 -0.94 -7.59 -7.41
CA VAL A 61 -0.95 -7.25 -5.98
C VAL A 61 0.28 -7.82 -5.28
N GLN A 62 0.66 -9.06 -5.56
CA GLN A 62 1.87 -9.68 -5.02
C GLN A 62 3.14 -8.94 -5.44
N GLU A 63 3.22 -8.52 -6.70
CA GLU A 63 4.34 -7.73 -7.22
C GLU A 63 4.45 -6.38 -6.51
N ALA A 64 3.32 -5.69 -6.31
CA ALA A 64 3.28 -4.45 -5.53
C ALA A 64 3.73 -4.69 -4.09
N GLY A 65 3.29 -5.78 -3.48
CA GLY A 65 3.74 -6.22 -2.15
C GLY A 65 5.25 -6.48 -2.07
N TYR A 66 5.83 -7.06 -3.12
CA TYR A 66 7.27 -7.28 -3.20
C TYR A 66 8.06 -5.97 -3.20
N TYR A 67 7.67 -4.99 -4.03
CA TYR A 67 8.34 -3.69 -4.07
C TYR A 67 8.19 -2.94 -2.75
N LEU A 68 6.99 -2.93 -2.20
CA LEU A 68 6.72 -2.28 -0.91
C LEU A 68 7.51 -2.96 0.21
N GLY A 69 7.50 -4.28 0.30
CA GLY A 69 8.26 -5.04 1.29
C GLY A 69 9.76 -4.81 1.20
N THR A 70 10.30 -4.66 -0.03
CA THR A 70 11.71 -4.32 -0.24
C THR A 70 12.04 -2.92 0.29
N ALA A 71 11.18 -1.93 0.01
CA ALA A 71 11.37 -0.57 0.52
C ALA A 71 11.28 -0.53 2.06
N LEU A 72 10.32 -1.26 2.64
CA LEU A 72 10.18 -1.35 4.09
C LEU A 72 11.38 -2.05 4.74
N ALA A 73 11.96 -3.08 4.12
CA ALA A 73 13.17 -3.71 4.63
C ALA A 73 14.33 -2.71 4.74
N ASN A 74 14.48 -1.82 3.76
CA ASN A 74 15.49 -0.77 3.82
C ASN A 74 15.26 0.18 5.00
N LEU A 75 14.00 0.59 5.23
CA LEU A 75 13.63 1.45 6.37
C LEU A 75 13.84 0.74 7.71
N ILE A 76 13.47 -0.54 7.80
CA ILE A 76 13.68 -1.35 9.01
C ILE A 76 15.18 -1.43 9.34
N ASN A 77 16.03 -1.71 8.34
CA ASN A 77 17.47 -1.84 8.53
C ASN A 77 18.13 -0.50 8.90
N LEU A 78 17.62 0.61 8.34
CA LEU A 78 18.20 1.93 8.56
C LEU A 78 17.78 2.54 9.91
N PHE A 79 16.51 2.39 10.29
CA PHE A 79 15.92 3.08 11.45
C PHE A 79 15.60 2.16 12.62
N ASN A 80 15.77 0.85 12.49
CA ASN A 80 15.41 -0.15 13.52
C ASN A 80 13.99 0.05 14.05
N LEU A 81 13.01 0.17 13.14
CA LEU A 81 11.62 0.46 13.48
C LEU A 81 10.96 -0.71 14.21
N THR A 82 10.16 -0.41 15.23
CA THR A 82 9.34 -1.39 15.96
C THR A 82 7.94 -1.54 15.39
N MET A 83 7.45 -0.51 14.67
CA MET A 83 6.13 -0.55 14.03
C MET A 83 6.12 0.20 12.70
N ILE A 84 5.45 -0.37 11.72
CA ILE A 84 5.14 0.25 10.43
C ILE A 84 3.66 0.13 10.17
N VAL A 85 2.99 1.26 9.94
CA VAL A 85 1.57 1.32 9.62
C VAL A 85 1.40 1.69 8.15
N ILE A 86 0.77 0.80 7.39
CA ILE A 86 0.50 1.01 5.96
C ILE A 86 -0.90 1.60 5.80
N GLY A 87 -0.96 2.81 5.24
CA GLY A 87 -2.21 3.52 4.97
C GLY A 87 -2.50 3.68 3.48
N GLY A 88 -3.60 4.39 3.17
CA GLY A 88 -4.02 4.69 1.81
C GLY A 88 -4.95 3.63 1.19
N GLY A 89 -5.35 3.87 -0.08
CA GLY A 89 -6.33 3.03 -0.78
C GLY A 89 -5.86 1.59 -0.99
N VAL A 90 -4.59 1.40 -1.31
CA VAL A 90 -4.01 0.07 -1.58
C VAL A 90 -3.90 -0.76 -0.29
N ALA A 91 -3.72 -0.13 0.87
CA ALA A 91 -3.68 -0.84 2.16
C ALA A 91 -5.01 -1.52 2.53
N GLN A 92 -6.14 -1.06 1.94
CA GLN A 92 -7.45 -1.69 2.13
C GLN A 92 -7.57 -3.08 1.50
N VAL A 93 -6.58 -3.51 0.71
CA VAL A 93 -6.48 -4.87 0.17
C VAL A 93 -6.42 -5.91 1.28
N GLY A 94 -5.91 -5.55 2.45
CA GLY A 94 -5.72 -6.47 3.57
C GLY A 94 -4.57 -7.44 3.33
N ASP A 95 -4.74 -8.68 3.77
CA ASP A 95 -3.67 -9.67 3.77
C ASP A 95 -3.18 -10.07 2.37
N LEU A 96 -3.99 -9.90 1.31
CA LEU A 96 -3.52 -10.11 -0.06
C LEU A 96 -2.28 -9.25 -0.41
N LEU A 97 -2.17 -8.05 0.17
CA LEU A 97 -1.00 -7.19 0.05
C LEU A 97 -0.05 -7.37 1.24
N LEU A 98 -0.58 -7.40 2.46
CA LEU A 98 0.24 -7.36 3.67
C LEU A 98 1.09 -8.62 3.84
N GLU A 99 0.59 -9.80 3.46
CA GLU A 99 1.36 -11.04 3.55
C GLU A 99 2.62 -11.03 2.65
N PRO A 100 2.54 -10.69 1.35
CA PRO A 100 3.73 -10.51 0.53
C PRO A 100 4.68 -9.45 1.08
N VAL A 101 4.14 -8.33 1.58
CA VAL A 101 4.93 -7.25 2.19
C VAL A 101 5.70 -7.76 3.40
N ARG A 102 5.02 -8.39 4.37
CA ARG A 102 5.63 -8.95 5.58
C ARG A 102 6.71 -9.98 5.26
N LYS A 103 6.39 -10.89 4.32
CA LYS A 103 7.31 -11.94 3.87
C LYS A 103 8.61 -11.34 3.31
N VAL A 104 8.49 -10.40 2.38
CA VAL A 104 9.65 -9.77 1.72
C VAL A 104 10.42 -8.90 2.70
N ALA A 105 9.73 -8.10 3.53
CA ALA A 105 10.37 -7.28 4.55
C ALA A 105 11.19 -8.15 5.51
N LYS A 106 10.62 -9.24 6.01
CA LYS A 106 11.31 -10.18 6.90
C LYS A 106 12.53 -10.86 6.24
N GLN A 107 12.41 -11.24 4.97
CA GLN A 107 13.50 -11.89 4.23
C GLN A 107 14.68 -10.97 3.93
N ARG A 108 14.43 -9.66 3.78
CA ARG A 108 15.42 -8.67 3.36
C ARG A 108 15.94 -7.80 4.50
N SER A 109 15.36 -7.91 5.70
CA SER A 109 15.83 -7.19 6.88
C SER A 109 16.82 -8.03 7.69
N LEU A 110 17.66 -7.37 8.46
CA LEU A 110 18.50 -7.99 9.48
C LEU A 110 17.62 -8.78 10.45
N LYS A 111 18.03 -10.00 10.82
CA LYS A 111 17.24 -10.92 11.63
C LYS A 111 16.71 -10.29 12.93
N VAL A 112 17.55 -9.55 13.63
CA VAL A 112 17.18 -8.89 14.90
C VAL A 112 16.10 -7.82 14.65
N ALA A 113 16.30 -6.94 13.67
CA ALA A 113 15.37 -5.87 13.33
C ALA A 113 14.01 -6.42 12.80
N SER A 114 14.07 -7.49 12.00
CA SER A 114 12.87 -8.14 11.45
C SER A 114 12.00 -8.85 12.49
N GLN A 115 12.57 -9.25 13.61
CA GLN A 115 11.85 -9.86 14.73
C GLN A 115 11.15 -8.83 15.62
N ALA A 116 11.68 -7.60 15.67
CA ALA A 116 11.15 -6.54 16.52
C ALA A 116 10.02 -5.75 15.83
N VAL A 117 9.95 -5.75 14.49
CA VAL A 117 9.02 -4.91 13.75
C VAL A 117 7.65 -5.56 13.56
N THR A 118 6.59 -4.79 13.82
CA THR A 118 5.21 -5.11 13.47
C THR A 118 4.79 -4.32 12.24
N ILE A 119 4.31 -5.00 11.18
CA ILE A 119 3.78 -4.36 9.97
C ILE A 119 2.27 -4.60 9.93
N THR A 120 1.50 -3.51 9.97
CA THR A 120 0.03 -3.54 10.03
C THR A 120 -0.61 -2.52 9.10
N SER A 121 -1.92 -2.65 8.86
CA SER A 121 -2.70 -1.64 8.15
C SER A 121 -3.24 -0.56 9.09
N ALA A 122 -3.44 0.66 8.55
CA ALA A 122 -4.09 1.74 9.26
C ALA A 122 -5.56 1.41 9.56
N VAL A 123 -5.97 1.57 10.81
CA VAL A 123 -7.35 1.30 11.27
C VAL A 123 -8.35 2.35 10.78
N LEU A 124 -7.93 3.62 10.71
CA LEU A 124 -8.80 4.75 10.35
C LEU A 124 -9.19 4.78 8.85
N GLY A 125 -8.48 4.06 8.00
CA GLY A 125 -8.75 3.96 6.57
C GLY A 125 -8.85 5.33 5.89
N LYS A 126 -9.93 5.59 5.14
CA LYS A 126 -10.16 6.86 4.43
C LYS A 126 -10.33 8.08 5.35
N ARG A 127 -10.64 7.87 6.63
CA ARG A 127 -10.83 8.94 7.61
C ARG A 127 -9.53 9.42 8.25
N SER A 128 -8.39 8.77 7.98
CA SER A 128 -7.10 9.07 8.64
C SER A 128 -6.71 10.54 8.55
N SER A 129 -6.81 11.17 7.37
CA SER A 129 -6.45 12.58 7.18
C SER A 129 -7.38 13.52 7.93
N ALA A 130 -8.70 13.28 7.87
CA ALA A 130 -9.68 14.10 8.58
C ALA A 130 -9.52 13.97 10.11
N MET A 131 -9.33 12.76 10.61
CA MET A 131 -9.11 12.52 12.04
C MET A 131 -7.78 13.14 12.51
N GLY A 132 -6.74 13.09 11.69
CA GLY A 132 -5.47 13.76 11.98
C GLY A 132 -5.62 15.28 12.07
N ALA A 133 -6.35 15.90 11.15
CA ALA A 133 -6.63 17.33 11.19
C ALA A 133 -7.44 17.74 12.44
N VAL A 134 -8.45 16.96 12.83
CA VAL A 134 -9.23 17.20 14.04
C VAL A 134 -8.36 17.06 15.29
N ALA A 135 -7.53 16.01 15.38
CA ALA A 135 -6.63 15.81 16.50
C ALA A 135 -5.63 16.97 16.64
N GLN A 136 -5.08 17.46 15.53
CA GLN A 136 -4.19 18.61 15.51
C GLN A 136 -4.88 19.90 15.97
N ALA A 137 -6.10 20.15 15.50
CA ALA A 137 -6.88 21.33 15.92
C ALA A 137 -7.17 21.33 17.42
N ILE A 138 -7.58 20.17 17.96
CA ILE A 138 -7.82 20.01 19.40
C ILE A 138 -6.52 20.26 20.19
N SER A 139 -5.41 19.66 19.76
CA SER A 139 -4.10 19.82 20.43
C SER A 139 -3.66 21.28 20.48
N LEU A 140 -3.78 22.00 19.35
CA LEU A 140 -3.45 23.42 19.29
C LEU A 140 -4.34 24.27 20.21
N SER A 141 -5.66 24.01 20.22
CA SER A 141 -6.60 24.74 21.08
C SER A 141 -6.31 24.54 22.56
N LEU A 142 -6.00 23.30 22.98
CA LEU A 142 -5.63 22.99 24.35
C LEU A 142 -4.32 23.67 24.75
N HIS A 143 -3.34 23.72 23.85
CA HIS A 143 -2.06 24.38 24.11
C HIS A 143 -2.24 25.89 24.31
N GLN A 144 -3.02 26.54 23.45
CA GLN A 144 -3.35 27.97 23.59
C GLN A 144 -4.09 28.31 24.90
N LEU A 145 -5.01 27.44 25.32
CA LEU A 145 -5.70 27.62 26.59
C LEU A 145 -4.76 27.49 27.82
N ALA A 146 -3.80 26.56 27.75
CA ALA A 146 -2.81 26.36 28.79
C ALA A 146 -1.80 27.51 28.90
N GLU A 147 -1.47 28.18 27.79
CA GLU A 147 -0.57 29.34 27.75
C GLU A 147 -1.28 30.64 28.21
N ALA A 148 -2.61 30.69 28.16
CA ALA A 148 -3.41 31.85 28.54
C ALA A 148 -3.82 31.85 30.02
N SER A 149 -3.50 30.79 30.75
CA SER A 149 -3.77 30.62 32.19
C SER A 149 -2.54 30.90 33.05
#